data_0f38fed196abdb616846e2e857f8ab78
#
_entry.id   0f38fed196abdb616846e2e857f8ab78
#
_cell.length_a   1.000
_cell.length_b   1.000
_cell.length_c   1.000
_cell.angle_alpha   90.00
_cell.angle_beta   90.00
_cell.angle_gamma   90.00
#
_symmetry.space_group_name_H-M   'P 1'
#
loop_
_entity.id
_entity.type
_entity.pdbx_description
1 polymer ?
#
loop_
_entity_poly.entity_id
_entity_poly.type
_entity_poly.pdbx_seq_one_letter_code
_entity_poly.pdbx_strand_id
1 'polypeptide(L)'
;MPNFYEMFETPKIHWPITFVVDTSGSMAGQRLVQLNSALHELSNILESLAYQGDIQLSIRLIEFNTTARWVLGDAEKCEDHLDVHFSEASGLTNTGEALRLARSTMNRTCKSERFLKPVLFLVTDVMSIDSQNTFDAIDELKCAFGSHDILLRVALEIGDEWIPELEAFASQSDLIFKVDDLGHIKGANLLS
;
A
#
# COMPACT_ATOMS: atom_id res chain seq x y z
N MET A 1 38.54 6.31 -10.21
CA MET A 1 38.82 5.58 -8.95
C MET A 1 37.60 5.80 -8.09
N PRO A 2 36.91 4.77 -7.61
CA PRO A 2 35.81 4.97 -6.67
C PRO A 2 36.34 5.62 -5.40
N ASN A 3 35.55 6.54 -4.83
CA ASN A 3 35.90 7.28 -3.64
C ASN A 3 36.03 6.31 -2.46
N PHE A 4 37.07 6.43 -1.64
CA PHE A 4 37.32 5.50 -0.52
C PHE A 4 36.16 5.41 0.47
N TYR A 5 35.29 6.42 0.55
CA TYR A 5 34.05 6.45 1.34
C TYR A 5 32.91 5.63 0.77
N GLU A 6 32.85 5.41 -0.54
CA GLU A 6 31.85 4.55 -1.18
C GLU A 6 32.07 3.05 -0.94
N MET A 7 33.28 2.66 -0.48
CA MET A 7 33.62 1.26 -0.20
C MET A 7 33.10 0.75 1.15
N PHE A 8 32.53 1.61 1.99
CA PHE A 8 32.08 1.25 3.35
C PHE A 8 30.60 1.54 3.62
N GLU A 9 29.81 1.91 2.63
CA GLU A 9 28.37 1.96 2.82
C GLU A 9 27.86 0.54 3.05
N THR A 10 27.43 0.28 4.29
CA THR A 10 26.67 -0.94 4.59
C THR A 10 25.42 -0.93 3.71
N PRO A 11 25.20 -1.98 2.93
CA PRO A 11 24.05 -1.98 2.05
C PRO A 11 22.76 -1.95 2.87
N LYS A 12 21.95 -0.91 2.63
CA LYS A 12 20.68 -0.68 3.32
C LYS A 12 19.72 -1.83 3.08
N ILE A 13 18.92 -2.13 4.08
CA ILE A 13 17.80 -3.05 3.97
C ILE A 13 16.63 -2.29 3.31
N HIS A 14 16.07 -2.82 2.24
CA HIS A 14 14.94 -2.20 1.56
C HIS A 14 13.61 -2.66 2.15
N TRP A 15 12.66 -1.73 2.28
CA TRP A 15 11.30 -2.04 2.70
C TRP A 15 10.30 -1.72 1.57
N PRO A 16 9.83 -2.75 0.83
CA PRO A 16 8.89 -2.56 -0.25
C PRO A 16 7.49 -2.28 0.28
N ILE A 17 6.93 -1.13 -0.12
CA ILE A 17 5.58 -0.71 0.27
C ILE A 17 4.83 -0.32 -0.99
N THR A 18 3.65 -0.89 -1.16
CA THR A 18 2.76 -0.54 -2.28
C THR A 18 1.42 -0.07 -1.73
N PHE A 19 0.99 1.09 -2.16
CA PHE A 19 -0.33 1.64 -1.89
C PHE A 19 -1.25 1.39 -3.08
N VAL A 20 -2.47 0.96 -2.82
CA VAL A 20 -3.58 0.84 -3.77
C VAL A 20 -4.69 1.73 -3.23
N VAL A 21 -4.94 2.85 -3.90
CA VAL A 21 -5.72 3.97 -3.38
C VAL A 21 -6.91 4.24 -4.26
N ASP A 22 -8.09 4.23 -3.65
CA ASP A 22 -9.36 4.56 -4.28
C ASP A 22 -9.50 6.07 -4.50
N THR A 23 -9.78 6.45 -5.74
CA THR A 23 -10.15 7.81 -6.13
C THR A 23 -11.46 7.81 -6.93
N SER A 24 -12.34 6.86 -6.67
CA SER A 24 -13.67 6.79 -7.27
C SER A 24 -14.57 7.95 -6.86
N GLY A 25 -15.73 8.08 -7.49
CA GLY A 25 -16.64 9.20 -7.27
C GLY A 25 -17.14 9.34 -5.83
N SER A 26 -17.26 8.25 -5.07
CA SER A 26 -17.63 8.25 -3.64
C SER A 26 -16.58 8.94 -2.76
N MET A 27 -15.32 8.91 -3.18
CA MET A 27 -14.21 9.57 -2.48
C MET A 27 -14.22 11.10 -2.60
N ALA A 28 -15.10 11.68 -3.39
CA ALA A 28 -15.14 13.14 -3.59
C ALA A 28 -15.46 13.92 -2.29
N GLY A 29 -14.95 15.13 -2.19
CA GLY A 29 -15.19 16.03 -1.08
C GLY A 29 -14.38 15.70 0.18
N GLN A 30 -15.04 15.51 1.32
CA GLN A 30 -14.36 15.33 2.60
C GLN A 30 -13.53 14.05 2.66
N ARG A 31 -13.97 12.96 2.02
CA ARG A 31 -13.22 11.68 1.98
C ARG A 31 -11.88 11.84 1.27
N LEU A 32 -11.83 12.65 0.20
CA LEU A 32 -10.57 12.94 -0.50
C LEU A 32 -9.61 13.76 0.38
N VAL A 33 -10.13 14.66 1.21
CA VAL A 33 -9.33 15.40 2.19
C VAL A 33 -8.79 14.46 3.26
N GLN A 34 -9.61 13.54 3.78
CA GLN A 34 -9.19 12.51 4.73
C GLN A 34 -8.12 11.60 4.12
N LEU A 35 -8.30 11.15 2.86
CA LEU A 35 -7.30 10.37 2.13
C LEU A 35 -5.94 11.08 2.07
N ASN A 36 -5.91 12.34 1.62
CA ASN A 36 -4.66 13.09 1.51
C ASN A 36 -3.99 13.30 2.88
N SER A 37 -4.77 13.56 3.92
CA SER A 37 -4.27 13.67 5.29
C SER A 37 -3.67 12.36 5.78
N ALA A 38 -4.34 11.24 5.48
CA ALA A 38 -3.88 9.90 5.83
C ALA A 38 -2.57 9.53 5.13
N LEU A 39 -2.46 9.80 3.83
CA LEU A 39 -1.23 9.54 3.08
C LEU A 39 -0.06 10.35 3.64
N HIS A 40 -0.30 11.62 3.99
CA HIS A 40 0.72 12.45 4.63
C HIS A 40 1.13 11.91 6.02
N GLU A 41 0.18 11.49 6.85
CA GLU A 41 0.48 10.89 8.15
C GLU A 41 1.24 9.57 8.01
N LEU A 42 0.83 8.72 7.07
CA LEU A 42 1.53 7.46 6.76
C LEU A 42 2.96 7.71 6.29
N SER A 43 3.19 8.71 5.43
CA SER A 43 4.55 9.10 5.03
C SER A 43 5.43 9.36 6.25
N ASN A 44 4.95 10.20 7.17
CA ASN A 44 5.70 10.54 8.40
C ASN A 44 5.96 9.30 9.28
N ILE A 45 4.98 8.40 9.41
CA ILE A 45 5.12 7.17 10.19
C ILE A 45 6.18 6.26 9.54
N LEU A 46 6.09 6.02 8.24
CA LEU A 46 7.01 5.14 7.51
C LEU A 46 8.44 5.69 7.52
N GLU A 47 8.61 6.98 7.30
CA GLU A 47 9.92 7.65 7.36
C GLU A 47 10.54 7.55 8.75
N SER A 48 9.74 7.74 9.80
CA SER A 48 10.19 7.57 11.19
C SER A 48 10.65 6.15 11.48
N LEU A 49 9.90 5.14 11.04
CA LEU A 49 10.26 3.73 11.21
C LEU A 49 11.53 3.37 10.42
N ALA A 50 11.63 3.85 9.19
CA ALA A 50 12.77 3.64 8.32
C ALA A 50 14.05 4.26 8.89
N TYR A 51 13.96 5.48 9.41
CA TYR A 51 15.07 6.16 10.06
C TYR A 51 15.56 5.41 11.29
N GLN A 52 14.65 4.93 12.16
CA GLN A 52 15.02 4.17 13.36
C GLN A 52 15.66 2.81 13.03
N GLY A 53 15.29 2.20 11.93
CA GLY A 53 15.77 0.88 11.49
C GLY A 53 16.96 0.92 10.52
N ASP A 54 17.44 2.11 10.11
CA ASP A 54 18.39 2.28 8.99
C ASP A 54 17.94 1.55 7.72
N ILE A 55 16.65 1.74 7.39
CA ILE A 55 15.95 1.07 6.31
C ILE A 55 15.73 2.06 5.18
N GLN A 56 15.87 1.62 3.94
CA GLN A 56 15.49 2.39 2.76
C GLN A 56 14.07 2.03 2.32
N LEU A 57 13.18 3.01 2.29
CA LEU A 57 11.83 2.84 1.74
C LEU A 57 11.90 2.59 0.24
N SER A 58 10.99 1.74 -0.24
CA SER A 58 10.82 1.42 -1.65
C SER A 58 9.32 1.49 -1.96
N ILE A 59 8.81 2.71 -2.17
CA ILE A 59 7.39 3.03 -2.21
C ILE A 59 6.89 3.05 -3.65
N ARG A 60 5.69 2.49 -3.85
CA ARG A 60 4.88 2.58 -5.06
C ARG A 60 3.45 2.92 -4.70
N LEU A 61 2.75 3.62 -5.60
CA LEU A 61 1.35 3.91 -5.43
C LEU A 61 0.58 3.72 -6.73
N ILE A 62 -0.49 2.94 -6.63
CA ILE A 62 -1.51 2.75 -7.65
C ILE A 62 -2.74 3.54 -7.22
N GLU A 63 -3.22 4.40 -8.08
CA GLU A 63 -4.54 4.99 -8.02
C GLU A 63 -5.52 4.13 -8.80
N PHE A 64 -6.74 3.97 -8.28
CA PHE A 64 -7.80 3.32 -9.02
C PHE A 64 -9.15 4.01 -8.85
N ASN A 65 -9.92 3.91 -9.93
CA ASN A 65 -11.33 4.25 -10.02
C ASN A 65 -11.98 3.29 -11.02
N THR A 66 -12.46 3.73 -12.16
CA THR A 66 -12.91 2.86 -13.28
C THR A 66 -11.76 2.02 -13.84
N THR A 67 -10.54 2.54 -13.79
CA THR A 67 -9.29 1.88 -14.21
C THR A 67 -8.22 2.03 -13.14
N ALA A 68 -7.15 1.23 -13.21
CA ALA A 68 -6.01 1.32 -12.29
C ALA A 68 -4.75 1.81 -13.02
N ARG A 69 -3.97 2.69 -12.36
CA ARG A 69 -2.71 3.21 -12.91
C ARG A 69 -1.67 3.52 -11.83
N TRP A 70 -0.42 3.51 -12.21
CA TRP A 70 0.67 3.99 -11.36
C TRP A 70 0.66 5.53 -11.25
N VAL A 71 0.81 6.04 -10.04
CA VAL A 71 0.92 7.47 -9.73
C VAL A 71 2.28 7.77 -9.13
N LEU A 72 2.83 6.86 -8.33
CA LEU A 72 4.15 6.97 -7.75
C LEU A 72 4.92 5.67 -8.02
N GLY A 73 6.12 5.80 -8.59
CA GLY A 73 6.86 4.64 -9.07
C GLY A 73 6.16 3.94 -10.23
N ASP A 74 6.61 2.74 -10.55
CA ASP A 74 5.99 1.86 -11.56
C ASP A 74 6.42 0.39 -11.33
N ALA A 75 6.26 -0.45 -12.36
CA ALA A 75 6.63 -1.86 -12.29
C ALA A 75 8.15 -2.09 -12.05
N GLU A 76 9.01 -1.16 -12.42
CA GLU A 76 10.47 -1.28 -12.39
C GLU A 76 11.13 -0.32 -11.40
N LYS A 77 10.48 0.83 -11.13
CA LYS A 77 11.00 1.91 -10.29
C LYS A 77 10.16 2.07 -9.03
N CYS A 78 10.82 2.37 -7.91
CA CYS A 78 10.19 2.79 -6.66
C CYS A 78 10.78 4.12 -6.19
N GLU A 79 10.03 4.84 -5.36
CA GLU A 79 10.47 6.09 -4.74
C GLU A 79 10.80 5.84 -3.26
N ASP A 80 11.54 6.73 -2.64
CA ASP A 80 11.98 6.60 -1.24
C ASP A 80 11.09 7.36 -0.24
N HIS A 81 10.12 8.11 -0.73
CA HIS A 81 9.14 8.84 0.08
C HIS A 81 7.75 8.84 -0.59
N LEU A 82 6.72 9.04 0.22
CA LEU A 82 5.32 9.10 -0.22
C LEU A 82 4.90 10.57 -0.34
N ASP A 83 5.12 11.17 -1.51
CA ASP A 83 4.71 12.54 -1.81
C ASP A 83 3.66 12.53 -2.94
N VAL A 84 2.40 12.34 -2.55
CA VAL A 84 1.25 12.29 -3.46
C VAL A 84 0.09 13.08 -2.88
N HIS A 85 -0.56 13.88 -3.72
CA HIS A 85 -1.79 14.59 -3.39
C HIS A 85 -2.82 14.43 -4.51
N PHE A 86 -4.02 13.99 -4.16
CA PHE A 86 -5.15 13.86 -5.08
C PHE A 86 -6.03 15.09 -5.01
N SER A 87 -6.29 15.72 -6.16
CA SER A 87 -7.15 16.90 -6.29
C SER A 87 -8.59 16.57 -6.71
N GLU A 88 -8.79 15.41 -7.35
CA GLU A 88 -10.06 14.99 -7.92
C GLU A 88 -10.35 13.54 -7.62
N ALA A 89 -11.63 13.19 -7.47
CA ALA A 89 -12.12 11.83 -7.34
C ALA A 89 -13.32 11.67 -8.27
N SER A 90 -13.32 10.60 -9.08
CA SER A 90 -14.36 10.36 -10.08
C SER A 90 -14.37 8.92 -10.58
N GLY A 91 -15.45 8.52 -11.25
CA GLY A 91 -15.58 7.19 -11.84
C GLY A 91 -16.10 6.15 -10.86
N LEU A 92 -15.93 4.89 -11.23
CA LEU A 92 -16.40 3.71 -10.51
C LEU A 92 -15.28 3.10 -9.67
N THR A 93 -15.60 2.13 -8.83
CA THR A 93 -14.64 1.47 -7.92
C THR A 93 -14.29 0.09 -8.45
N ASN A 94 -13.15 -0.03 -9.17
CA ASN A 94 -12.66 -1.30 -9.74
C ASN A 94 -11.44 -1.83 -8.97
N THR A 95 -11.64 -2.24 -7.75
CA THR A 95 -10.58 -2.72 -6.85
C THR A 95 -9.84 -3.95 -7.41
N GLY A 96 -10.55 -4.86 -8.06
CA GLY A 96 -9.96 -6.10 -8.59
C GLY A 96 -8.86 -5.84 -9.63
N GLU A 97 -9.03 -4.86 -10.53
CA GLU A 97 -8.01 -4.47 -11.50
C GLU A 97 -6.77 -3.91 -10.80
N ALA A 98 -6.96 -3.06 -9.82
CA ALA A 98 -5.87 -2.45 -9.06
C ALA A 98 -5.03 -3.48 -8.30
N LEU A 99 -5.67 -4.46 -7.66
CA LEU A 99 -4.99 -5.55 -6.96
C LEU A 99 -4.19 -6.44 -7.92
N ARG A 100 -4.69 -6.72 -9.13
CA ARG A 100 -3.93 -7.45 -10.15
C ARG A 100 -2.74 -6.66 -10.67
N LEU A 101 -2.89 -5.34 -10.83
CA LEU A 101 -1.78 -4.47 -11.20
C LEU A 101 -0.68 -4.49 -10.13
N ALA A 102 -1.05 -4.35 -8.85
CA ALA A 102 -0.11 -4.45 -7.73
C ALA A 102 0.61 -5.82 -7.72
N ARG A 103 -0.15 -6.92 -7.84
CA ARG A 103 0.40 -8.28 -7.87
C ARG A 103 1.46 -8.46 -8.96
N SER A 104 1.26 -7.88 -10.14
CA SER A 104 2.16 -8.06 -11.28
C SER A 104 3.59 -7.58 -11.00
N THR A 105 3.77 -6.63 -10.10
CA THR A 105 5.06 -6.04 -9.74
C THR A 105 5.71 -6.66 -8.51
N MET A 106 4.92 -7.15 -7.57
CA MET A 106 5.43 -7.70 -6.32
C MET A 106 6.28 -8.96 -6.53
N ASN A 107 5.98 -9.77 -7.53
CA ASN A 107 6.77 -10.97 -7.89
C ASN A 107 8.25 -10.68 -8.22
N ARG A 108 8.60 -9.45 -8.56
CA ARG A 108 9.97 -9.07 -8.94
C ARG A 108 10.81 -8.60 -7.75
N THR A 109 10.17 -8.09 -6.71
CA THR A 109 10.82 -7.41 -5.59
C THR A 109 11.28 -8.39 -4.48
N CYS A 110 10.62 -9.54 -4.33
CA CYS A 110 10.80 -10.42 -3.17
C CYS A 110 11.98 -11.41 -3.24
N LYS A 111 12.88 -11.30 -4.22
CA LYS A 111 13.93 -12.31 -4.46
C LYS A 111 15.32 -11.99 -3.89
N SER A 112 15.49 -10.90 -3.18
CA SER A 112 16.79 -10.50 -2.62
C SER A 112 16.80 -10.68 -1.10
N GLU A 113 17.91 -11.19 -0.56
CA GLU A 113 18.12 -11.44 0.87
C GLU A 113 18.15 -10.16 1.76
N ARG A 114 17.95 -8.98 1.16
CA ARG A 114 18.04 -7.67 1.83
C ARG A 114 16.74 -6.87 1.78
N PHE A 115 15.60 -7.53 1.67
CA PHE A 115 14.30 -6.89 1.73
C PHE A 115 13.56 -7.30 3.00
N LEU A 116 12.94 -6.33 3.65
CA LEU A 116 11.90 -6.62 4.63
C LEU A 116 10.66 -7.17 3.94
N LYS A 117 9.78 -7.76 4.71
CA LYS A 117 8.48 -8.24 4.26
C LYS A 117 7.74 -7.11 3.53
N PRO A 118 7.33 -7.30 2.26
CA PRO A 118 6.55 -6.31 1.54
C PRO A 118 5.23 -6.02 2.24
N VAL A 119 4.80 -4.75 2.17
CA VAL A 119 3.50 -4.31 2.68
C VAL A 119 2.65 -3.81 1.51
N LEU A 120 1.41 -4.26 1.46
CA LEU A 120 0.39 -3.80 0.52
C LEU A 120 -0.73 -3.13 1.30
N PHE A 121 -0.89 -1.84 1.11
CA PHE A 121 -2.01 -1.07 1.64
C PHE A 121 -3.14 -1.01 0.61
N LEU A 122 -4.37 -1.24 1.05
CA LEU A 122 -5.58 -0.97 0.28
C LEU A 122 -6.38 0.11 1.00
N VAL A 123 -6.64 1.23 0.33
CA VAL A 123 -7.37 2.39 0.88
C VAL A 123 -8.62 2.60 0.05
N THR A 124 -9.80 2.48 0.65
CA THR A 124 -11.10 2.67 -0.02
C THR A 124 -12.19 3.06 0.96
N ASP A 125 -13.29 3.60 0.46
CA ASP A 125 -14.46 4.04 1.22
C ASP A 125 -15.74 3.22 0.93
N VAL A 126 -15.69 2.34 -0.06
CA VAL A 126 -16.87 1.57 -0.50
C VAL A 126 -16.49 0.20 -1.07
N MET A 127 -17.51 -0.67 -1.17
CA MET A 127 -17.40 -1.93 -1.90
C MET A 127 -17.16 -1.69 -3.39
N SER A 128 -16.41 -2.58 -4.01
CA SER A 128 -16.21 -2.59 -5.46
C SER A 128 -17.53 -2.73 -6.21
N ILE A 129 -17.62 -2.15 -7.41
CA ILE A 129 -18.74 -2.35 -8.33
C ILE A 129 -18.89 -3.83 -8.77
N ASP A 130 -17.80 -4.58 -8.71
CA ASP A 130 -17.73 -6.01 -8.99
C ASP A 130 -17.00 -6.72 -7.84
N SER A 131 -17.73 -6.96 -6.76
CA SER A 131 -17.18 -7.61 -5.57
C SER A 131 -16.63 -9.01 -5.87
N GLN A 132 -17.28 -9.79 -6.79
CA GLN A 132 -16.76 -11.10 -7.15
C GLN A 132 -15.38 -11.00 -7.79
N ASN A 133 -15.20 -10.09 -8.75
CA ASN A 133 -13.90 -9.83 -9.37
C ASN A 133 -12.84 -9.37 -8.35
N THR A 134 -13.26 -8.62 -7.34
CA THR A 134 -12.38 -8.19 -6.24
C THR A 134 -11.97 -9.37 -5.35
N PHE A 135 -12.91 -10.24 -4.95
CA PHE A 135 -12.60 -11.46 -4.20
C PHE A 135 -11.70 -12.41 -4.98
N ASP A 136 -11.92 -12.58 -6.27
CA ASP A 136 -11.06 -13.39 -7.14
C ASP A 136 -9.62 -12.82 -7.18
N ALA A 137 -9.47 -11.49 -7.29
CA ALA A 137 -8.16 -10.83 -7.26
C ALA A 137 -7.47 -10.96 -5.89
N ILE A 138 -8.21 -10.91 -4.79
CA ILE A 138 -7.70 -11.15 -3.43
C ILE A 138 -7.21 -12.61 -3.31
N ASP A 139 -7.97 -13.57 -3.80
CA ASP A 139 -7.59 -14.98 -3.77
C ASP A 139 -6.38 -15.26 -4.66
N GLU A 140 -6.28 -14.61 -5.82
CA GLU A 140 -5.09 -14.63 -6.66
C GLU A 140 -3.85 -14.09 -5.95
N LEU A 141 -3.98 -13.01 -5.16
CA LEU A 141 -2.90 -12.49 -4.30
C LEU A 141 -2.50 -13.50 -3.24
N LYS A 142 -3.48 -14.07 -2.52
CA LYS A 142 -3.22 -15.09 -1.49
C LYS A 142 -2.54 -16.32 -2.06
N CYS A 143 -2.98 -16.78 -3.23
CA CYS A 143 -2.34 -17.91 -3.92
C CYS A 143 -0.91 -17.62 -4.37
N ALA A 144 -0.63 -16.39 -4.83
CA ALA A 144 0.70 -16.02 -5.34
C ALA A 144 1.75 -15.83 -4.23
N PHE A 145 1.34 -15.30 -3.08
CA PHE A 145 2.24 -14.93 -1.99
C PHE A 145 2.08 -15.80 -0.73
N GLY A 146 1.20 -16.80 -0.77
CA GLY A 146 1.00 -17.77 0.31
C GLY A 146 0.47 -17.13 1.58
N SER A 147 0.95 -17.66 2.72
CA SER A 147 0.59 -17.19 4.05
C SER A 147 1.13 -15.80 4.36
N HIS A 148 0.68 -15.22 5.48
CA HIS A 148 1.05 -13.90 6.01
C HIS A 148 2.57 -13.63 6.08
N ASP A 149 3.40 -14.65 5.94
CA ASP A 149 4.85 -14.54 6.09
C ASP A 149 5.57 -13.90 4.90
N ILE A 150 4.93 -13.84 3.73
CA ILE A 150 5.56 -13.31 2.50
C ILE A 150 5.08 -11.91 2.15
N LEU A 151 3.81 -11.59 2.41
CA LEU A 151 3.19 -10.29 2.11
C LEU A 151 2.26 -9.87 3.23
N LEU A 152 2.52 -8.70 3.81
CA LEU A 152 1.59 -8.08 4.76
C LEU A 152 0.56 -7.25 4.01
N ARG A 153 -0.73 -7.52 4.22
CA ARG A 153 -1.84 -6.77 3.63
C ARG A 153 -2.55 -5.99 4.72
N VAL A 154 -2.57 -4.68 4.56
CA VAL A 154 -3.15 -3.71 5.50
C VAL A 154 -4.29 -2.99 4.82
N ALA A 155 -5.46 -2.98 5.42
CA ALA A 155 -6.63 -2.27 4.92
C ALA A 155 -6.81 -0.94 5.66
N LEU A 156 -7.11 0.12 4.92
CA LEU A 156 -7.44 1.44 5.45
C LEU A 156 -8.83 1.83 4.96
N GLU A 157 -9.76 1.91 5.89
CA GLU A 157 -11.16 2.28 5.64
C GLU A 157 -11.34 3.79 5.79
N ILE A 158 -11.98 4.41 4.80
CA ILE A 158 -12.41 5.80 4.84
C ILE A 158 -13.93 5.81 5.03
N GLY A 159 -14.40 6.41 6.12
CA GLY A 159 -15.82 6.41 6.49
C GLY A 159 -16.17 5.33 7.50
N ASP A 160 -17.47 5.03 7.60
CA ASP A 160 -18.02 4.13 8.64
C ASP A 160 -18.82 2.96 8.08
N GLU A 161 -18.73 2.71 6.78
CA GLU A 161 -19.45 1.62 6.14
C GLU A 161 -18.65 0.31 6.27
N TRP A 162 -19.34 -0.79 6.59
CA TRP A 162 -18.70 -2.10 6.60
C TRP A 162 -18.39 -2.58 5.17
N ILE A 163 -17.13 -2.91 4.92
CA ILE A 163 -16.63 -3.32 3.60
C ILE A 163 -16.07 -4.74 3.70
N PRO A 164 -16.83 -5.77 3.25
CA PRO A 164 -16.40 -7.17 3.33
C PRO A 164 -15.09 -7.47 2.61
N GLU A 165 -14.80 -6.73 1.53
CA GLU A 165 -13.56 -6.88 0.77
C GLU A 165 -12.33 -6.53 1.60
N LEU A 166 -12.42 -5.56 2.53
CA LEU A 166 -11.30 -5.21 3.42
C LEU A 166 -11.01 -6.33 4.41
N GLU A 167 -12.04 -6.98 4.95
CA GLU A 167 -11.86 -8.16 5.81
C GLU A 167 -11.23 -9.33 5.04
N ALA A 168 -11.68 -9.56 3.82
CA ALA A 168 -11.10 -10.59 2.96
C ALA A 168 -9.66 -10.26 2.55
N PHE A 169 -9.35 -8.97 2.33
CA PHE A 169 -8.04 -8.50 1.89
C PHE A 169 -7.00 -8.55 3.01
N ALA A 170 -7.30 -8.01 4.19
CA ALA A 170 -6.35 -7.87 5.27
C ALA A 170 -5.70 -9.21 5.67
N SER A 171 -4.44 -9.18 6.04
CA SER A 171 -3.73 -10.39 6.50
C SER A 171 -4.29 -10.91 7.81
N GLN A 172 -4.74 -10.00 8.70
CA GLN A 172 -5.35 -10.26 9.99
C GLN A 172 -6.38 -9.15 10.27
N SER A 173 -7.34 -9.41 11.14
CA SER A 173 -8.42 -8.45 11.46
C SER A 173 -7.92 -7.18 12.17
N ASP A 174 -6.82 -7.26 12.90
CA ASP A 174 -6.16 -6.13 13.56
C ASP A 174 -5.31 -5.27 12.60
N LEU A 175 -5.25 -5.63 11.32
CA LEU A 175 -4.63 -4.85 10.25
C LEU A 175 -5.66 -4.10 9.39
N ILE A 176 -6.87 -3.92 9.91
CA ILE A 176 -7.88 -3.05 9.33
C ILE A 176 -7.98 -1.81 10.22
N PHE A 177 -7.65 -0.65 9.66
CA PHE A 177 -7.64 0.61 10.38
C PHE A 177 -8.60 1.61 9.74
N LYS A 178 -9.21 2.46 10.57
CA LYS A 178 -9.87 3.66 10.08
C LYS A 178 -8.85 4.77 9.86
N VAL A 179 -9.05 5.55 8.81
CA VAL A 179 -8.11 6.61 8.41
C VAL A 179 -7.98 7.67 9.50
N ASP A 180 -9.02 7.86 10.30
CA ASP A 180 -9.01 8.81 11.43
C ASP A 180 -8.23 8.29 12.66
N ASP A 181 -7.73 7.04 12.63
CA ASP A 181 -7.07 6.37 13.76
C ASP A 181 -5.73 5.71 13.39
N LEU A 182 -4.97 6.37 12.52
CA LEU A 182 -3.67 5.87 12.04
C LEU A 182 -2.58 5.79 13.12
N GLY A 183 -2.77 6.47 14.26
CA GLY A 183 -1.85 6.40 15.39
C GLY A 183 -1.58 4.98 15.89
N HIS A 184 -2.53 4.06 15.70
CA HIS A 184 -2.41 2.65 16.06
C HIS A 184 -1.53 1.84 15.08
N ILE A 185 -1.30 2.32 13.87
CA ILE A 185 -0.39 1.67 12.90
C ILE A 185 1.04 1.57 13.46
N LYS A 186 1.47 2.54 14.27
CA LYS A 186 2.80 2.51 14.93
C LYS A 186 2.97 1.32 15.88
N GLY A 187 1.89 0.81 16.45
CA GLY A 187 1.87 -0.39 17.30
C GLY A 187 1.66 -1.69 16.52
N ALA A 188 1.19 -1.61 15.28
CA ALA A 188 1.08 -2.78 14.43
C ALA A 188 2.49 -3.23 14.02
N ASN A 189 2.75 -4.55 14.11
CA ASN A 189 4.04 -5.13 13.75
C ASN A 189 4.26 -5.11 12.23
N LEU A 190 4.41 -3.91 11.64
CA LEU A 190 4.67 -3.75 10.21
C LEU A 190 6.07 -4.25 9.81
N LEU A 191 6.99 -4.32 10.77
CA LEU A 191 8.39 -4.73 10.55
C LEU A 191 8.68 -6.18 10.97
N SER A 192 7.67 -6.91 11.48
CA SER A 192 7.83 -8.30 11.97
C SER A 192 7.68 -9.36 10.89
#